data_b1c93047b866ff1e0a008249f4351f9a
#
_entry.id   b1c93047b866ff1e0a008249f4351f9a
#
_cell.length_a   1.000
_cell.length_b   1.000
_cell.length_c   1.000
_cell.angle_alpha   90.00
_cell.angle_beta   90.00
_cell.angle_gamma   90.00
#
_symmetry.space_group_name_H-M   'P 1'
#
loop_
_entity.id
_entity.type
_entity.pdbx_description
1 polymer ?
#
loop_
_entity_poly.entity_id
_entity_poly.type
_entity_poly.pdbx_seq_one_letter_code
_entity_poly.pdbx_strand_id
1 'polypeptide(L)'
;EVKKGDYIQVIDLYGRQCSDLNVFDSEALQKGKEYSIDPTATRSLVGNSYPMPGLASKFFDRNQDPLVEVMQDSIGRHDTFGTACTLKSYEDQGYFGHVNCSDNFNFALDSYGIEKRKAWQAVNLFWNTGIDTSNVFTSDMPWSRAGDYVLFQAQKDLVCVSSGCPDNISPANDWNPTDIFVRIYAEKNKFSKSIGYRKNADSDFMLTKETGFHSRTSKLTKDMIESSGFWIPSKFNNYGSIAEYSACRENVIVMDLSSLKKFEITGPDAEE
;
A
#
# COMPACT_ATOMS: atom_id res chain seq x y z
N GLU A 1 9.48 -17.52 1.54
CA GLU A 1 9.87 -17.00 2.88
C GLU A 1 10.74 -15.76 2.70
N VAL A 2 10.57 -14.79 3.61
CA VAL A 2 11.29 -13.51 3.59
C VAL A 2 11.75 -13.20 5.01
N LYS A 3 13.00 -12.81 5.17
CA LYS A 3 13.56 -12.47 6.48
C LYS A 3 13.21 -11.04 6.89
N LYS A 4 13.15 -10.80 8.20
CA LYS A 4 13.02 -9.45 8.74
C LYS A 4 14.06 -8.52 8.15
N GLY A 5 13.63 -7.35 7.68
CA GLY A 5 14.48 -6.34 7.03
C GLY A 5 14.61 -6.50 5.52
N ASP A 6 14.38 -7.69 4.97
CA ASP A 6 14.38 -7.92 3.53
C ASP A 6 13.17 -7.24 2.84
N TYR A 7 13.24 -7.11 1.54
CA TYR A 7 12.22 -6.43 0.75
C TYR A 7 11.53 -7.40 -0.21
N ILE A 8 10.21 -7.18 -0.38
CA ILE A 8 9.37 -7.89 -1.33
C ILE A 8 8.82 -6.87 -2.32
N GLN A 9 9.12 -7.05 -3.59
CA GLN A 9 8.56 -6.26 -4.67
C GLN A 9 7.57 -7.09 -5.47
N VAL A 10 6.31 -6.63 -5.52
CA VAL A 10 5.26 -7.21 -6.36
C VAL A 10 5.10 -6.30 -7.57
N ILE A 11 5.25 -6.85 -8.76
CA ILE A 11 5.30 -6.13 -10.03
C ILE A 11 4.18 -6.57 -10.93
N ASP A 12 3.38 -5.63 -11.40
CA ASP A 12 2.45 -5.85 -12.51
C ASP A 12 3.25 -5.79 -13.83
N LEU A 13 3.58 -6.96 -14.35
CA LEU A 13 4.54 -7.08 -15.45
C LEU A 13 4.03 -6.47 -16.77
N TYR A 14 2.74 -6.66 -17.04
CA TYR A 14 2.12 -6.24 -18.30
C TYR A 14 1.16 -5.05 -18.14
N GLY A 15 0.82 -4.70 -16.94
CA GLY A 15 -0.17 -3.69 -16.59
C GLY A 15 -1.59 -4.24 -16.47
N ARG A 16 -2.43 -3.53 -15.70
CA ARG A 16 -3.86 -3.84 -15.51
C ARG A 16 -4.14 -5.20 -14.88
N GLN A 17 -3.23 -5.71 -14.05
CA GLN A 17 -3.37 -7.00 -13.38
C GLN A 17 -3.46 -6.82 -11.87
N CYS A 18 -4.53 -7.33 -11.27
CA CYS A 18 -4.68 -7.44 -9.82
C CYS A 18 -3.83 -8.59 -9.26
N SER A 19 -3.22 -8.36 -8.11
CA SER A 19 -2.52 -9.39 -7.35
C SER A 19 -3.04 -9.43 -5.91
N ASP A 20 -3.58 -10.56 -5.51
CA ASP A 20 -3.99 -10.78 -4.13
C ASP A 20 -2.76 -11.19 -3.32
N LEU A 21 -2.37 -10.34 -2.38
CA LEU A 21 -1.23 -10.56 -1.50
C LEU A 21 -1.70 -10.77 -0.06
N ASN A 22 -1.17 -11.79 0.60
CA ASN A 22 -1.18 -11.87 2.05
C ASN A 22 0.18 -12.29 2.58
N VAL A 23 0.52 -11.83 3.77
CA VAL A 23 1.75 -12.19 4.46
C VAL A 23 1.44 -12.68 5.86
N PHE A 24 2.20 -13.66 6.31
CA PHE A 24 1.98 -14.41 7.54
C PHE A 24 3.25 -14.37 8.38
N ASP A 25 3.10 -14.24 9.68
CA ASP A 25 4.19 -14.43 10.64
C ASP A 25 4.71 -15.88 10.51
N SER A 26 5.95 -16.03 10.09
CA SER A 26 6.57 -17.34 9.82
C SER A 26 6.67 -18.21 11.06
N GLU A 27 7.01 -17.62 12.22
CA GLU A 27 7.13 -18.35 13.47
C GLU A 27 5.76 -18.87 13.95
N ALA A 28 4.72 -18.05 13.78
CA ALA A 28 3.37 -18.45 14.13
C ALA A 28 2.86 -19.58 13.21
N LEU A 29 3.10 -19.49 11.91
CA LEU A 29 2.71 -20.53 10.95
C LEU A 29 3.36 -21.88 11.26
N GLN A 30 4.64 -21.91 11.61
CA GLN A 30 5.35 -23.14 12.03
C GLN A 30 4.73 -23.80 13.25
N LYS A 31 3.99 -23.04 14.06
CA LYS A 31 3.25 -23.50 15.23
C LYS A 31 1.76 -23.79 14.94
N GLY A 32 1.37 -23.82 13.67
CA GLY A 32 -0.01 -24.01 13.24
C GLY A 32 -0.94 -22.84 13.61
N LYS A 33 -0.38 -21.64 13.83
CA LYS A 33 -1.13 -20.42 14.14
C LYS A 33 -1.05 -19.45 12.97
N GLU A 34 -2.16 -18.83 12.64
CA GLU A 34 -2.22 -17.82 11.61
C GLU A 34 -2.26 -16.43 12.19
N TYR A 35 -1.18 -15.67 11.98
CA TYR A 35 -1.14 -14.22 12.13
C TYR A 35 -0.76 -13.64 10.79
N SER A 36 -1.78 -13.25 10.05
CA SER A 36 -1.68 -12.68 8.71
C SER A 36 -2.12 -11.22 8.70
N ILE A 37 -1.93 -10.51 7.59
CA ILE A 37 -2.48 -9.17 7.43
C ILE A 37 -3.98 -9.21 7.73
N ASP A 38 -4.39 -8.31 8.64
CA ASP A 38 -5.79 -7.96 8.88
C ASP A 38 -6.07 -6.58 8.23
N PRO A 39 -6.75 -6.54 7.09
CA PRO A 39 -7.05 -5.28 6.40
C PRO A 39 -7.92 -4.35 7.23
N THR A 40 -8.81 -4.87 8.08
CA THR A 40 -9.68 -4.06 8.93
C THR A 40 -8.90 -3.41 10.07
N ALA A 41 -8.07 -4.19 10.78
CA ALA A 41 -7.17 -3.65 11.79
C ALA A 41 -6.23 -2.61 11.19
N THR A 42 -5.67 -2.91 10.01
CA THR A 42 -4.79 -1.99 9.27
C THR A 42 -5.49 -0.67 8.97
N ARG A 43 -6.66 -0.68 8.31
CA ARG A 43 -7.41 0.56 8.00
C ARG A 43 -7.74 1.37 9.24
N SER A 44 -8.13 0.70 10.32
CA SER A 44 -8.46 1.36 11.59
C SER A 44 -7.26 2.08 12.21
N LEU A 45 -6.07 1.48 12.11
CA LEU A 45 -4.85 2.06 12.67
C LEU A 45 -4.25 3.18 11.79
N VAL A 46 -4.31 3.01 10.47
CA VAL A 46 -3.70 3.99 9.55
C VAL A 46 -4.64 5.12 9.18
N GLY A 47 -5.95 4.94 9.33
CA GLY A 47 -6.97 5.94 8.98
C GLY A 47 -7.17 6.16 7.48
N ASN A 48 -6.67 5.24 6.65
CA ASN A 48 -6.76 5.26 5.19
C ASN A 48 -7.24 3.92 4.66
N SER A 49 -7.71 3.87 3.41
CA SER A 49 -8.11 2.62 2.76
C SER A 49 -6.96 1.61 2.64
N TYR A 50 -5.73 2.08 2.51
CA TYR A 50 -4.50 1.27 2.55
C TYR A 50 -3.33 2.13 3.03
N PRO A 51 -2.26 1.49 3.57
CA PRO A 51 -1.06 2.19 4.00
C PRO A 51 -0.34 2.86 2.84
N MET A 52 0.21 4.04 3.12
CA MET A 52 1.07 4.80 2.23
C MET A 52 2.39 5.10 2.94
N PRO A 53 3.52 5.35 2.25
CA PRO A 53 4.77 5.73 2.91
C PRO A 53 4.59 6.91 3.86
N GLY A 54 5.32 6.87 4.95
CA GLY A 54 5.20 7.85 6.02
C GLY A 54 4.75 7.18 7.33
N LEU A 55 3.96 7.86 8.15
CA LEU A 55 3.48 7.32 9.43
C LEU A 55 2.51 6.17 9.29
N ALA A 56 1.66 6.22 8.27
CA ALA A 56 0.63 5.24 8.01
C ALA A 56 1.09 4.20 6.97
N SER A 57 2.33 3.72 7.09
CA SER A 57 2.99 2.90 6.06
C SER A 57 2.93 1.40 6.28
N LYS A 58 2.34 0.92 7.39
CA LYS A 58 2.44 -0.49 7.77
C LYS A 58 1.13 -1.22 7.65
N PHE A 59 1.22 -2.49 7.25
CA PHE A 59 0.15 -3.46 7.40
C PHE A 59 0.33 -4.24 8.70
N PHE A 60 -0.77 -4.48 9.39
CA PHE A 60 -0.82 -5.09 10.70
C PHE A 60 -1.60 -6.39 10.69
N ASP A 61 -1.27 -7.28 11.60
CA ASP A 61 -2.09 -8.44 11.92
C ASP A 61 -3.25 -8.07 12.88
N ARG A 62 -4.09 -9.04 13.23
CA ARG A 62 -5.21 -8.87 14.17
C ARG A 62 -4.79 -8.49 15.60
N ASN A 63 -3.51 -8.72 15.98
CA ASN A 63 -2.96 -8.29 17.25
C ASN A 63 -2.38 -6.88 17.19
N GLN A 64 -2.48 -6.22 16.02
CA GLN A 64 -1.91 -4.92 15.72
C GLN A 64 -0.37 -4.91 15.67
N ASP A 65 0.23 -6.08 15.46
CA ASP A 65 1.66 -6.21 15.19
C ASP A 65 1.96 -5.90 13.71
N PRO A 66 3.00 -5.09 13.43
CA PRO A 66 3.37 -4.79 12.05
C PRO A 66 4.01 -5.99 11.35
N LEU A 67 3.53 -6.32 10.17
CA LEU A 67 4.06 -7.39 9.33
C LEU A 67 4.95 -6.86 8.20
N VAL A 68 4.46 -5.91 7.43
CA VAL A 68 5.21 -5.26 6.35
C VAL A 68 5.02 -3.75 6.37
N GLU A 69 6.00 -3.04 5.87
CA GLU A 69 5.97 -1.59 5.66
C GLU A 69 6.05 -1.29 4.17
N VAL A 70 5.18 -0.43 3.68
CA VAL A 70 5.23 0.06 2.30
C VAL A 70 6.42 1.02 2.15
N MET A 71 7.38 0.63 1.34
CA MET A 71 8.57 1.44 1.06
C MET A 71 8.43 2.24 -0.21
N GLN A 72 7.92 1.62 -1.26
CA GLN A 72 7.69 2.26 -2.55
C GLN A 72 6.39 1.73 -3.15
N ASP A 73 5.67 2.61 -3.81
CA ASP A 73 4.45 2.29 -4.53
C ASP A 73 4.40 3.21 -5.74
N SER A 74 4.39 2.64 -6.95
CA SER A 74 4.40 3.42 -8.18
C SER A 74 3.02 3.85 -8.66
N ILE A 75 1.94 3.39 -8.00
CA ILE A 75 0.58 3.65 -8.44
C ILE A 75 -0.33 4.25 -7.37
N GLY A 76 -0.21 3.84 -6.11
CA GLY A 76 -1.03 4.35 -5.01
C GLY A 76 -2.53 4.06 -5.17
N ARG A 77 -2.90 2.94 -5.80
CA ARG A 77 -4.29 2.52 -5.99
C ARG A 77 -4.41 1.01 -5.80
N HIS A 78 -4.99 0.62 -4.67
CA HIS A 78 -5.14 -0.77 -4.23
C HIS A 78 -6.45 -0.93 -3.48
N ASP A 79 -6.87 -2.19 -3.29
CA ASP A 79 -8.03 -2.51 -2.48
C ASP A 79 -7.65 -3.32 -1.23
N THR A 80 -8.36 -3.05 -0.14
CA THR A 80 -8.27 -3.79 1.13
C THR A 80 -9.66 -4.08 1.72
N PHE A 81 -10.72 -3.83 0.96
CA PHE A 81 -12.11 -4.07 1.38
C PHE A 81 -12.62 -5.41 0.89
N GLY A 82 -12.25 -5.79 -0.35
CA GLY A 82 -12.57 -7.08 -0.92
C GLY A 82 -11.73 -8.22 -0.31
N THR A 83 -12.28 -9.43 -0.32
CA THR A 83 -11.50 -10.65 -0.12
C THR A 83 -10.76 -11.01 -1.40
N ALA A 84 -9.77 -11.90 -1.32
CA ALA A 84 -9.30 -12.65 -2.48
C ALA A 84 -10.50 -13.28 -3.18
N CYS A 85 -10.53 -13.27 -4.52
CA CYS A 85 -11.66 -13.81 -5.27
C CYS A 85 -11.94 -15.27 -4.89
N THR A 86 -13.23 -15.66 -4.90
CA THR A 86 -13.71 -16.93 -4.40
C THR A 86 -14.45 -17.70 -5.47
N LEU A 87 -14.51 -19.02 -5.34
CA LEU A 87 -15.34 -19.85 -6.23
C LEU A 87 -16.79 -19.37 -6.24
N LYS A 88 -17.35 -19.06 -5.05
CA LYS A 88 -18.74 -18.59 -4.94
C LYS A 88 -19.00 -17.29 -5.72
N SER A 89 -18.06 -16.36 -5.74
CA SER A 89 -18.25 -15.10 -6.48
C SER A 89 -18.38 -15.31 -7.99
N TYR A 90 -17.77 -16.36 -8.53
CA TYR A 90 -17.92 -16.76 -9.93
C TYR A 90 -19.19 -17.58 -10.17
N GLU A 91 -19.49 -18.54 -9.27
CA GLU A 91 -20.69 -19.38 -9.38
C GLU A 91 -21.98 -18.55 -9.30
N ASP A 92 -22.04 -17.52 -8.47
CA ASP A 92 -23.18 -16.60 -8.37
C ASP A 92 -23.42 -15.82 -9.68
N GLN A 93 -22.42 -15.74 -10.54
CA GLN A 93 -22.50 -15.13 -11.87
C GLN A 93 -22.65 -16.17 -13.00
N GLY A 94 -22.77 -17.46 -12.66
CA GLY A 94 -22.95 -18.54 -13.61
C GLY A 94 -21.66 -19.21 -14.12
N TYR A 95 -20.48 -18.88 -13.56
CA TYR A 95 -19.19 -19.45 -13.95
C TYR A 95 -18.75 -20.53 -12.96
N PHE A 96 -19.18 -21.76 -13.19
CA PHE A 96 -18.92 -22.88 -12.30
C PHE A 96 -17.51 -23.45 -12.49
N GLY A 97 -16.85 -23.79 -11.37
CA GLY A 97 -15.52 -24.39 -11.37
C GLY A 97 -14.40 -23.43 -11.82
N HIS A 98 -14.64 -22.13 -11.78
CA HIS A 98 -13.62 -21.12 -12.11
C HIS A 98 -12.47 -21.14 -11.10
N VAL A 99 -11.23 -21.04 -11.58
CA VAL A 99 -10.06 -20.86 -10.71
C VAL A 99 -10.16 -19.55 -9.93
N ASN A 100 -9.65 -19.53 -8.69
CA ASN A 100 -9.78 -18.36 -7.82
C ASN A 100 -8.60 -18.22 -6.86
N CYS A 101 -8.36 -17.01 -6.38
CA CYS A 101 -7.24 -16.70 -5.51
C CYS A 101 -7.35 -17.35 -4.13
N SER A 102 -8.56 -17.51 -3.59
CA SER A 102 -8.74 -18.17 -2.28
C SER A 102 -8.31 -19.63 -2.31
N ASP A 103 -8.55 -20.35 -3.39
CA ASP A 103 -8.05 -21.72 -3.55
C ASP A 103 -6.53 -21.75 -3.76
N ASN A 104 -5.97 -20.75 -4.44
CA ASN A 104 -4.51 -20.60 -4.57
C ASN A 104 -3.85 -20.38 -3.20
N PHE A 105 -4.46 -19.59 -2.31
CA PHE A 105 -3.99 -19.45 -0.93
C PHE A 105 -4.10 -20.75 -0.15
N ASN A 106 -5.22 -21.49 -0.27
CA ASN A 106 -5.38 -22.80 0.35
C ASN A 106 -4.29 -23.77 -0.10
N PHE A 107 -3.96 -23.79 -1.39
CA PHE A 107 -2.90 -24.62 -1.94
C PHE A 107 -1.52 -24.22 -1.40
N ALA A 108 -1.19 -22.93 -1.40
CA ALA A 108 0.10 -22.43 -0.91
C ALA A 108 0.33 -22.66 0.58
N LEU A 109 -0.74 -22.69 1.39
CA LEU A 109 -0.68 -22.85 2.84
C LEU A 109 -0.91 -24.30 3.32
N ASP A 110 -1.17 -25.24 2.43
CA ASP A 110 -1.46 -26.63 2.77
C ASP A 110 -0.32 -27.29 3.60
N SER A 111 0.93 -26.99 3.25
CA SER A 111 2.12 -27.53 3.95
C SER A 111 2.30 -27.00 5.38
N TYR A 112 1.61 -25.91 5.75
CA TYR A 112 1.65 -25.36 7.10
C TYR A 112 0.53 -25.87 8.01
N GLY A 113 -0.35 -26.76 7.51
CA GLY A 113 -1.47 -27.32 8.28
C GLY A 113 -2.54 -26.29 8.65
N ILE A 114 -2.65 -25.19 7.90
CA ILE A 114 -3.68 -24.18 8.10
C ILE A 114 -4.99 -24.64 7.47
N GLU A 115 -6.09 -24.48 8.21
CA GLU A 115 -7.42 -24.87 7.75
C GLU A 115 -7.80 -24.13 6.46
N LYS A 116 -8.26 -24.90 5.46
CA LYS A 116 -8.73 -24.36 4.19
C LYS A 116 -9.97 -23.48 4.36
N ARG A 117 -10.00 -22.37 3.65
CA ARG A 117 -11.10 -21.38 3.71
C ARG A 117 -11.72 -21.17 2.35
N LYS A 118 -12.99 -20.85 2.36
CA LYS A 118 -13.72 -20.46 1.13
C LYS A 118 -13.38 -19.04 0.68
N ALA A 119 -12.95 -18.18 1.61
CA ALA A 119 -12.55 -16.81 1.34
C ALA A 119 -11.36 -16.43 2.22
N TRP A 120 -10.35 -15.83 1.64
CA TRP A 120 -9.20 -15.27 2.32
C TRP A 120 -9.24 -13.75 2.32
N GLN A 121 -8.87 -13.14 3.42
CA GLN A 121 -8.52 -11.72 3.43
C GLN A 121 -7.23 -11.53 2.63
N ALA A 122 -7.15 -10.45 1.87
CA ALA A 122 -5.98 -10.12 1.08
C ALA A 122 -5.81 -8.60 0.95
N VAL A 123 -4.61 -8.19 0.59
CA VAL A 123 -4.37 -6.89 0.00
C VAL A 123 -4.44 -7.10 -1.51
N ASN A 124 -5.48 -6.56 -2.13
CA ASN A 124 -5.69 -6.69 -3.57
C ASN A 124 -4.92 -5.57 -4.27
N LEU A 125 -3.62 -5.84 -4.53
CA LEU A 125 -2.74 -4.88 -5.17
C LEU A 125 -3.21 -4.59 -6.59
N PHE A 126 -3.12 -3.31 -6.97
CA PHE A 126 -3.52 -2.77 -8.28
C PHE A 126 -5.02 -2.79 -8.58
N TRP A 127 -5.84 -3.43 -7.76
CA TRP A 127 -7.29 -3.43 -7.97
C TRP A 127 -7.87 -2.04 -7.73
N ASN A 128 -8.56 -1.51 -8.74
CA ASN A 128 -9.18 -0.20 -8.71
C ASN A 128 -10.61 -0.30 -8.19
N THR A 129 -10.79 -0.06 -6.91
CA THR A 129 -12.09 -0.10 -6.25
C THR A 129 -12.44 1.22 -5.59
N GLY A 130 -13.71 1.38 -5.27
CA GLY A 130 -14.23 2.52 -4.55
C GLY A 130 -15.56 2.22 -3.89
N ILE A 131 -16.02 3.14 -3.06
CA ILE A 131 -17.37 3.17 -2.52
C ILE A 131 -17.97 4.49 -3.00
N ASP A 132 -19.05 4.41 -3.75
CA ASP A 132 -19.72 5.60 -4.27
C ASP A 132 -20.58 6.29 -3.21
N THR A 133 -21.18 7.42 -3.57
CA THR A 133 -22.06 8.21 -2.68
C THR A 133 -23.34 7.48 -2.28
N SER A 134 -23.69 6.38 -2.96
CA SER A 134 -24.82 5.50 -2.66
C SER A 134 -24.42 4.29 -1.82
N ASN A 135 -23.19 4.24 -1.33
CA ASN A 135 -22.57 3.11 -0.60
C ASN A 135 -22.45 1.82 -1.43
N VAL A 136 -22.38 1.94 -2.75
CA VAL A 136 -22.14 0.82 -3.65
C VAL A 136 -20.64 0.61 -3.80
N PHE A 137 -20.19 -0.62 -3.59
CA PHE A 137 -18.81 -1.01 -3.88
C PHE A 137 -18.62 -1.13 -5.39
N THR A 138 -17.70 -0.34 -5.92
CA THR A 138 -17.41 -0.27 -7.35
C THR A 138 -16.07 -0.92 -7.67
N SER A 139 -15.98 -1.56 -8.82
CA SER A 139 -14.74 -2.09 -9.40
C SER A 139 -14.60 -1.58 -10.82
N ASP A 140 -13.41 -1.11 -11.16
CA ASP A 140 -13.09 -0.54 -12.47
C ASP A 140 -11.72 -1.06 -12.93
N MET A 141 -11.36 -0.76 -14.18
CA MET A 141 -10.07 -1.16 -14.74
C MET A 141 -8.91 -0.65 -13.88
N PRO A 142 -7.89 -1.48 -13.63
CA PRO A 142 -6.68 -1.05 -12.93
C PRO A 142 -5.99 0.11 -13.64
N TRP A 143 -5.38 0.99 -12.86
CA TRP A 143 -4.56 2.10 -13.38
C TRP A 143 -3.10 1.72 -13.58
N SER A 144 -2.73 0.51 -13.21
CA SER A 144 -1.36 0.02 -13.36
C SER A 144 -0.98 -0.12 -14.83
N ARG A 145 0.26 0.23 -15.11
CA ARG A 145 0.93 0.06 -16.40
C ARG A 145 2.02 -1.00 -16.27
N ALA A 146 2.49 -1.50 -17.39
CA ALA A 146 3.57 -2.47 -17.43
C ALA A 146 4.78 -2.00 -16.60
N GLY A 147 5.17 -2.80 -15.62
CA GLY A 147 6.27 -2.52 -14.72
C GLY A 147 5.92 -1.73 -13.46
N ASP A 148 4.68 -1.32 -13.26
CA ASP A 148 4.24 -0.74 -11.98
C ASP A 148 4.39 -1.77 -10.85
N TYR A 149 4.71 -1.29 -9.64
CA TYR A 149 5.06 -2.16 -8.54
C TYR A 149 4.74 -1.57 -7.16
N VAL A 150 4.67 -2.44 -6.18
CA VAL A 150 4.72 -2.10 -4.76
C VAL A 150 5.91 -2.80 -4.12
N LEU A 151 6.71 -2.08 -3.36
CA LEU A 151 7.84 -2.58 -2.59
C LEU A 151 7.54 -2.50 -1.10
N PHE A 152 7.61 -3.63 -0.43
CA PHE A 152 7.43 -3.76 1.01
C PHE A 152 8.74 -4.11 1.70
N GLN A 153 8.91 -3.68 2.95
CA GLN A 153 9.93 -4.20 3.84
C GLN A 153 9.32 -5.09 4.91
N ALA A 154 9.86 -6.28 5.10
CA ALA A 154 9.43 -7.22 6.14
C ALA A 154 9.79 -6.70 7.54
N GLN A 155 8.82 -6.66 8.45
CA GLN A 155 9.01 -6.23 9.84
C GLN A 155 9.28 -7.42 10.78
N LYS A 156 9.00 -8.63 10.31
CA LYS A 156 9.27 -9.94 10.95
C LYS A 156 9.76 -10.93 9.90
N ASP A 157 10.14 -12.14 10.30
CA ASP A 157 10.28 -13.26 9.36
C ASP A 157 8.89 -13.67 8.86
N LEU A 158 8.72 -13.73 7.55
CA LEU A 158 7.40 -13.85 6.93
C LEU A 158 7.34 -15.00 5.92
N VAL A 159 6.16 -15.57 5.79
CA VAL A 159 5.71 -16.33 4.61
C VAL A 159 4.78 -15.43 3.81
N CYS A 160 5.10 -15.17 2.55
CA CYS A 160 4.31 -14.34 1.66
C CYS A 160 3.64 -15.20 0.62
N VAL A 161 2.34 -15.00 0.41
CA VAL A 161 1.56 -15.64 -0.64
C VAL A 161 1.02 -14.54 -1.54
N SER A 162 1.33 -14.65 -2.83
CA SER A 162 0.84 -13.75 -3.87
C SER A 162 0.16 -14.58 -4.95
N SER A 163 -1.05 -14.18 -5.35
CA SER A 163 -1.81 -14.80 -6.42
C SER A 163 -2.15 -13.76 -7.47
N GLY A 164 -1.66 -13.93 -8.71
CA GLY A 164 -2.21 -13.19 -9.85
C GLY A 164 -3.69 -13.54 -9.97
N CYS A 165 -4.56 -12.55 -9.88
CA CYS A 165 -6.00 -12.77 -9.88
C CYS A 165 -6.45 -13.33 -11.25
N PRO A 166 -7.15 -14.47 -11.31
CA PRO A 166 -7.56 -15.10 -12.56
C PRO A 166 -8.86 -14.54 -13.13
N ASP A 167 -9.39 -13.47 -12.57
CA ASP A 167 -10.66 -12.87 -13.00
C ASP A 167 -10.58 -12.37 -14.45
N ASN A 168 -11.33 -13.03 -15.33
CA ASN A 168 -11.48 -12.69 -16.75
C ASN A 168 -12.91 -12.30 -17.13
N ILE A 169 -13.78 -12.12 -16.13
CA ILE A 169 -15.20 -11.82 -16.34
C ILE A 169 -15.60 -10.42 -15.87
N SER A 170 -14.66 -9.68 -15.30
CA SER A 170 -14.88 -8.34 -14.77
C SER A 170 -13.73 -7.38 -15.17
N PRO A 171 -13.88 -6.06 -14.94
CA PRO A 171 -12.81 -5.11 -15.22
C PRO A 171 -11.59 -5.22 -14.31
N ALA A 172 -11.62 -6.05 -13.24
CA ALA A 172 -10.55 -6.15 -12.26
C ALA A 172 -9.16 -6.47 -12.85
N ASN A 173 -9.11 -7.15 -14.00
CA ASN A 173 -7.90 -7.44 -14.76
C ASN A 173 -8.05 -7.04 -16.24
N ASP A 174 -8.85 -6.01 -16.54
CA ASP A 174 -9.15 -5.60 -17.93
C ASP A 174 -9.65 -6.80 -18.78
N TRP A 175 -10.42 -7.74 -18.16
CA TRP A 175 -10.94 -8.99 -18.73
C TRP A 175 -9.86 -9.95 -19.28
N ASN A 176 -8.58 -9.68 -19.06
CA ASN A 176 -7.47 -10.44 -19.61
C ASN A 176 -6.37 -10.65 -18.56
N PRO A 177 -6.48 -11.64 -17.68
CA PRO A 177 -5.48 -11.93 -16.66
C PRO A 177 -4.09 -12.16 -17.26
N THR A 178 -3.08 -11.58 -16.59
CA THR A 178 -1.67 -11.68 -16.96
C THR A 178 -0.82 -12.09 -15.75
N ASP A 179 0.49 -12.22 -15.94
CA ASP A 179 1.40 -12.61 -14.87
C ASP A 179 1.77 -11.47 -13.95
N ILE A 180 1.90 -11.80 -12.67
CA ILE A 180 2.52 -10.98 -11.64
C ILE A 180 3.94 -11.49 -11.37
N PHE A 181 4.88 -10.60 -11.22
CA PHE A 181 6.26 -10.93 -10.92
C PHE A 181 6.60 -10.52 -9.48
N VAL A 182 7.31 -11.39 -8.74
CA VAL A 182 7.74 -11.10 -7.37
C VAL A 182 9.25 -11.16 -7.29
N ARG A 183 9.85 -10.12 -6.70
CA ARG A 183 11.29 -10.06 -6.41
C ARG A 183 11.53 -9.90 -4.92
N ILE A 184 12.57 -10.59 -4.43
CA ILE A 184 13.04 -10.47 -3.06
C ILE A 184 14.43 -9.82 -3.08
N TYR A 185 14.61 -8.80 -2.23
CA TYR A 185 15.90 -8.13 -2.06
C TYR A 185 16.34 -8.21 -0.59
N ALA A 186 17.62 -8.42 -0.39
CA ALA A 186 18.19 -8.42 0.96
C ALA A 186 18.19 -7.01 1.57
N GLU A 187 18.09 -6.93 2.90
CA GLU A 187 18.09 -5.69 3.69
C GLU A 187 19.20 -4.70 3.30
N LYS A 188 20.39 -5.20 2.92
CA LYS A 188 21.54 -4.38 2.51
C LYS A 188 21.26 -3.42 1.35
N ASN A 189 20.24 -3.66 0.55
CA ASN A 189 19.89 -2.82 -0.61
C ASN A 189 19.37 -1.42 -0.24
N LYS A 190 18.77 -1.26 0.94
CA LYS A 190 18.33 0.02 1.53
C LYS A 190 17.58 0.94 0.56
N PHE A 191 16.34 0.59 0.27
CA PHE A 191 15.48 1.42 -0.56
C PHE A 191 14.95 2.65 0.20
N SER A 192 14.91 3.80 -0.46
CA SER A 192 14.25 4.99 0.06
C SER A 192 12.73 4.89 -0.06
N LYS A 193 12.00 5.52 0.87
CA LYS A 193 10.54 5.57 0.82
C LYS A 193 10.06 6.54 -0.25
N SER A 194 9.12 6.11 -1.07
CA SER A 194 8.45 6.95 -2.06
C SER A 194 7.11 6.35 -2.49
N ILE A 195 6.12 7.21 -2.74
CA ILE A 195 4.84 6.80 -3.33
C ILE A 195 4.59 7.58 -4.61
N GLY A 196 4.18 6.86 -5.67
CA GLY A 196 3.53 7.43 -6.82
C GLY A 196 2.02 7.27 -6.73
N TYR A 197 1.27 8.21 -7.29
CA TYR A 197 -0.15 8.04 -7.51
C TYR A 197 -0.53 8.59 -8.88
N ARG A 198 -1.61 8.04 -9.45
CA ARG A 198 -2.20 8.50 -10.70
C ARG A 198 -3.56 9.13 -10.43
N LYS A 199 -3.90 10.17 -11.13
CA LYS A 199 -5.24 10.76 -11.07
C LYS A 199 -6.28 9.94 -11.84
N ASN A 200 -5.83 9.29 -12.90
CA ASN A 200 -6.59 8.38 -13.75
C ASN A 200 -5.62 7.46 -14.50
N ALA A 201 -6.14 6.48 -15.25
CA ALA A 201 -5.34 5.50 -15.98
C ALA A 201 -4.32 6.11 -16.97
N ASP A 202 -4.64 7.25 -17.57
CA ASP A 202 -3.84 7.87 -18.62
C ASP A 202 -2.82 8.89 -18.10
N SER A 203 -2.97 9.34 -16.84
CA SER A 203 -2.05 10.32 -16.26
C SER A 203 -0.70 9.70 -15.91
N ASP A 204 0.37 10.50 -15.96
CA ASP A 204 1.64 10.12 -15.34
C ASP A 204 1.49 10.06 -13.82
N PHE A 205 2.26 9.18 -13.18
CA PHE A 205 2.27 9.11 -11.73
C PHE A 205 2.99 10.32 -11.12
N MET A 206 2.47 10.80 -10.02
CA MET A 206 3.12 11.81 -9.19
C MET A 206 3.80 11.10 -8.02
N LEU A 207 5.10 11.30 -7.86
CA LEU A 207 5.87 10.67 -6.80
C LEU A 207 5.89 11.55 -5.55
N THR A 208 5.41 11.03 -4.43
CA THR A 208 5.46 11.69 -3.13
C THR A 208 6.57 11.08 -2.28
N LYS A 209 7.44 11.93 -1.74
CA LYS A 209 8.64 11.56 -0.98
C LYS A 209 8.57 12.09 0.45
N GLU A 210 9.33 11.47 1.34
CA GLU A 210 9.61 12.03 2.66
C GLU A 210 10.62 13.18 2.54
N THR A 211 10.43 14.24 3.33
CA THR A 211 11.45 15.31 3.45
C THR A 211 12.62 14.86 4.32
N GLY A 212 13.72 15.57 4.28
CA GLY A 212 14.86 15.32 5.19
C GLY A 212 14.51 15.46 6.68
N PHE A 213 13.41 16.14 7.01
CA PHE A 213 12.92 16.34 8.39
C PHE A 213 11.84 15.33 8.79
N HIS A 214 11.34 14.53 7.89
CA HIS A 214 10.20 13.62 8.10
C HIS A 214 10.39 12.72 9.34
N SER A 215 11.57 12.16 9.54
CA SER A 215 11.88 11.31 10.69
C SER A 215 11.74 12.00 12.06
N ARG A 216 11.71 13.33 12.08
CA ARG A 216 11.47 14.15 13.28
C ARG A 216 10.04 14.62 13.36
N THR A 217 9.51 15.17 12.27
CA THR A 217 8.14 15.72 12.22
C THR A 217 7.10 14.62 12.42
N SER A 218 7.34 13.42 11.87
CA SER A 218 6.46 12.26 12.02
C SER A 218 6.31 11.73 13.45
N LYS A 219 7.22 12.08 14.35
CA LYS A 219 7.09 11.79 15.79
C LYS A 219 6.15 12.75 16.52
N LEU A 220 5.86 13.90 15.92
CA LEU A 220 5.11 15.00 16.54
C LEU A 220 3.67 15.09 16.00
N THR A 221 3.42 14.55 14.80
CA THR A 221 2.08 14.54 14.20
C THR A 221 1.89 13.35 13.27
N LYS A 222 0.63 12.92 13.14
CA LYS A 222 0.17 11.97 12.14
C LYS A 222 -0.53 12.64 10.95
N ASP A 223 -0.87 13.91 11.09
CA ASP A 223 -1.54 14.67 10.03
C ASP A 223 -0.51 15.19 9.04
N MET A 224 -0.36 14.45 7.96
CA MET A 224 0.53 14.78 6.85
C MET A 224 -0.30 15.06 5.59
N ILE A 225 0.18 16.02 4.79
CA ILE A 225 -0.37 16.30 3.46
C ILE A 225 0.71 16.21 2.40
N GLU A 226 0.30 15.92 1.18
CA GLU A 226 1.16 16.02 0.01
C GLU A 226 1.31 17.50 -0.39
N SER A 227 2.53 17.94 -0.61
CA SER A 227 2.84 19.26 -1.14
C SER A 227 4.05 19.20 -2.06
N SER A 228 3.83 19.50 -3.35
CA SER A 228 4.87 19.51 -4.40
C SER A 228 5.75 18.26 -4.43
N GLY A 229 5.14 17.10 -4.23
CA GLY A 229 5.81 15.80 -4.24
C GLY A 229 6.43 15.39 -2.91
N PHE A 230 6.11 16.08 -1.81
CA PHE A 230 6.60 15.74 -0.48
C PHE A 230 5.49 15.60 0.56
N TRP A 231 5.68 14.66 1.51
CA TRP A 231 4.89 14.58 2.72
C TRP A 231 5.37 15.63 3.73
N ILE A 232 4.52 16.59 4.04
CA ILE A 232 4.78 17.60 5.05
C ILE A 232 3.70 17.59 6.13
N PRO A 233 3.99 18.02 7.38
CA PRO A 233 2.98 18.17 8.42
C PRO A 233 1.88 19.14 7.99
N SER A 234 0.62 18.74 8.13
CA SER A 234 -0.54 19.63 7.97
C SER A 234 -0.82 20.42 9.25
N LYS A 235 -0.75 19.74 10.38
CA LYS A 235 -0.90 20.31 11.72
C LYS A 235 -0.25 19.42 12.76
N PHE A 236 0.00 19.94 13.96
CA PHE A 236 0.51 19.19 15.09
C PHE A 236 -0.62 18.90 16.09
N ASN A 237 -1.04 17.64 16.18
CA ASN A 237 -2.26 17.23 16.89
C ASN A 237 -2.26 17.59 18.38
N ASN A 238 -1.09 17.64 19.03
CA ASN A 238 -0.98 17.98 20.45
C ASN A 238 -1.27 19.45 20.76
N TYR A 239 -1.14 20.32 19.77
CA TYR A 239 -1.31 21.75 19.92
C TYR A 239 -2.62 22.24 19.29
N GLY A 240 -2.92 21.77 18.10
CA GLY A 240 -4.07 22.21 17.30
C GLY A 240 -3.84 23.56 16.62
N SER A 241 -4.65 23.85 15.62
CA SER A 241 -4.47 24.98 14.70
C SER A 241 -4.50 26.35 15.40
N ILE A 242 -5.30 26.52 16.47
CA ILE A 242 -5.39 27.79 17.21
C ILE A 242 -4.08 28.07 17.94
N ALA A 243 -3.51 27.07 18.63
CA ALA A 243 -2.25 27.27 19.34
C ALA A 243 -1.07 27.50 18.38
N GLU A 244 -1.07 26.81 17.22
CA GLU A 244 -0.07 27.02 16.16
C GLU A 244 -0.18 28.45 15.58
N TYR A 245 -1.41 28.93 15.35
CA TYR A 245 -1.66 30.32 14.91
C TYR A 245 -1.14 31.32 15.92
N SER A 246 -1.48 31.17 17.21
CA SER A 246 -1.01 32.05 18.27
C SER A 246 0.52 32.04 18.40
N ALA A 247 1.15 30.86 18.29
CA ALA A 247 2.61 30.74 18.27
C ALA A 247 3.24 31.50 17.10
N CYS A 248 2.62 31.45 15.93
CA CYS A 248 3.08 32.19 14.76
C CYS A 248 2.98 33.72 14.93
N ARG A 249 1.96 34.20 15.64
CA ARG A 249 1.68 35.63 15.82
C ARG A 249 2.45 36.26 16.98
N GLU A 250 2.67 35.49 18.03
CA GLU A 250 3.14 36.00 19.32
C GLU A 250 4.50 35.43 19.74
N ASN A 251 4.95 34.34 19.11
CA ASN A 251 6.17 33.65 19.48
C ASN A 251 7.00 33.31 18.22
N VAL A 252 7.62 32.11 18.21
CA VAL A 252 8.45 31.60 17.12
C VAL A 252 7.93 30.26 16.67
N ILE A 253 7.92 30.03 15.35
CA ILE A 253 7.61 28.75 14.75
C ILE A 253 8.77 28.23 13.89
N VAL A 254 8.80 26.92 13.68
CA VAL A 254 9.68 26.25 12.71
C VAL A 254 8.81 25.53 11.68
N MET A 255 9.06 25.76 10.41
CA MET A 255 8.32 25.15 9.32
C MET A 255 9.24 24.33 8.42
N ASP A 256 8.75 23.17 7.94
CA ASP A 256 9.40 22.40 6.88
C ASP A 256 9.02 22.96 5.51
N LEU A 257 9.94 23.68 4.90
CA LEU A 257 9.77 24.30 3.57
C LEU A 257 10.45 23.47 2.45
N SER A 258 10.76 22.19 2.70
CA SER A 258 11.43 21.32 1.72
C SER A 258 10.63 21.16 0.43
N SER A 259 9.30 21.28 0.48
CA SER A 259 8.42 21.20 -0.68
C SER A 259 8.48 22.40 -1.62
N LEU A 260 9.02 23.53 -1.16
CA LEU A 260 9.13 24.74 -1.98
C LEU A 260 10.31 24.62 -2.94
N LYS A 261 10.13 25.11 -4.18
CA LYS A 261 11.24 25.27 -5.14
C LYS A 261 12.15 26.42 -4.70
N LYS A 262 13.45 26.22 -4.86
CA LYS A 262 14.46 27.24 -4.62
C LYS A 262 14.97 27.69 -5.98
N PHE A 263 15.02 29.01 -6.17
CA PHE A 263 15.57 29.62 -7.35
C PHE A 263 16.79 30.44 -6.92
N GLU A 264 17.89 30.24 -7.59
CA GLU A 264 19.07 31.07 -7.45
C GLU A 264 19.13 32.01 -8.66
N ILE A 265 19.16 33.32 -8.40
CA ILE A 265 19.32 34.35 -9.42
C ILE A 265 20.72 34.94 -9.24
N THR A 266 21.54 34.82 -10.27
CA THR A 266 22.93 35.29 -10.26
C THR A 266 23.20 36.20 -11.45
N GLY A 267 24.08 37.16 -11.28
CA GLY A 267 24.46 38.09 -12.34
C GLY A 267 24.66 39.52 -11.81
N PRO A 268 25.19 40.44 -12.64
CA PRO A 268 25.40 41.83 -12.24
C PRO A 268 24.13 42.55 -11.76
N ASP A 269 22.97 42.20 -12.35
CA ASP A 269 21.67 42.83 -12.12
C ASP A 269 20.72 41.92 -11.28
N ALA A 270 21.28 41.01 -10.48
CA ALA A 270 20.48 40.02 -9.73
C ALA A 270 19.70 40.66 -8.54
N GLU A 271 20.05 41.92 -8.16
CA GLU A 271 19.38 42.66 -7.10
C GLU A 271 18.27 43.60 -7.63
N GLU A 272 18.15 43.84 -8.93
CA GLU A 272 17.07 44.58 -9.56
C GLU A 272 15.80 43.70 -9.76
#